data_a0eba8270b7670f4222c473968e5e406
#
_entry.id   a0eba8270b7670f4222c473968e5e406
#
_cell.length_a   1.000
_cell.length_b   1.000
_cell.length_c   1.000
_cell.angle_alpha   90.00
_cell.angle_beta   90.00
_cell.angle_gamma   90.00
#
_symmetry.space_group_name_H-M   'P 1'
#
loop_
_entity.id
_entity.type
_entity.pdbx_description
1 polymer ?
#
loop_
_entity_poly.entity_id
_entity_poly.type
_entity_poly.pdbx_seq_one_letter_code
_entity_poly.pdbx_strand_id
1 'polypeptide(L)'
;MPGSRAATVLDDLPEWLVVDEILARLPVKDVFRCRAVRRSWRSGTSTYAFILGHHRRQPSLPIILHDHGISRVAGASASASSGQKIRPLLRYASLGICMRFITCDGLLILWRGSDFYICNPATRKCAPLSHPPRQQFISPITGVDVLGLYRHQPSGEYRVLWVSYAAPMGTFAAVKVEQPHYLVFTVGSDQPRRIQWPTVSEDGCPAAHPPIHHRGSLHWAMGCSITVFETIAETFRQMSRPAQLGSYVLLLDTGDNLALYVSTDHDRVTLDVWVLQDYDAETWGFRYRINLLAMDASPPLKLWKSIPRLAVINERELLMAQPPRRLLHCDIDGVFLGNVESEEHENRLTLSWHRFQESMISVPLFEAQEEDAVSNEPPFVMVL
;
A
#
# COMPACT_ATOMS: atom_id res chain seq x y z
N MET A 1 -49.73 -1.15 31.12
CA MET A 1 -49.40 -0.05 30.21
C MET A 1 -48.15 -0.46 29.43
N PRO A 2 -48.21 -0.82 28.15
CA PRO A 2 -46.99 -1.07 27.37
C PRO A 2 -46.35 0.28 27.07
N GLY A 3 -45.11 0.46 27.53
CA GLY A 3 -44.33 1.67 27.28
C GLY A 3 -44.13 1.88 25.80
N SER A 4 -44.57 3.00 25.28
CA SER A 4 -44.28 3.54 23.94
C SER A 4 -42.76 3.63 23.80
N ARG A 5 -42.15 2.73 23.02
CA ARG A 5 -40.83 2.94 22.51
C ARG A 5 -40.87 4.20 21.67
N ALA A 6 -40.18 5.23 22.09
CA ALA A 6 -39.96 6.40 21.25
C ALA A 6 -39.33 5.91 19.93
N ALA A 7 -40.10 6.00 18.85
CA ALA A 7 -39.57 5.73 17.51
C ALA A 7 -38.40 6.71 17.27
N THR A 8 -37.23 6.17 16.97
CA THR A 8 -36.08 7.00 16.63
C THR A 8 -36.28 7.55 15.21
N VAL A 9 -35.82 8.75 14.92
CA VAL A 9 -35.89 9.39 13.59
C VAL A 9 -35.38 8.46 12.48
N LEU A 10 -34.46 7.53 12.81
CA LEU A 10 -33.93 6.51 11.90
C LEU A 10 -34.97 5.45 11.50
N ASP A 11 -36.04 5.23 12.30
CA ASP A 11 -37.08 4.26 12.00
C ASP A 11 -38.04 4.76 10.89
N ASP A 12 -38.08 6.07 10.68
CA ASP A 12 -38.92 6.71 9.67
C ASP A 12 -38.21 6.86 8.30
N LEU A 13 -36.90 6.58 8.24
CA LEU A 13 -36.12 6.69 7.00
C LEU A 13 -36.25 5.43 6.15
N PRO A 14 -36.32 5.57 4.80
CA PRO A 14 -36.24 4.42 3.91
C PRO A 14 -34.94 3.63 4.12
N GLU A 15 -35.01 2.32 4.14
CA GLU A 15 -33.88 1.42 4.43
C GLU A 15 -32.67 1.69 3.50
N TRP A 16 -32.94 1.90 2.21
CA TRP A 16 -31.87 2.22 1.24
C TRP A 16 -31.13 3.51 1.57
N LEU A 17 -31.81 4.52 2.10
CA LEU A 17 -31.18 5.78 2.50
C LEU A 17 -30.23 5.55 3.67
N VAL A 18 -30.65 4.72 4.63
CA VAL A 18 -29.79 4.37 5.77
C VAL A 18 -28.59 3.58 5.31
N VAL A 19 -28.78 2.54 4.50
CA VAL A 19 -27.68 1.65 4.06
C VAL A 19 -26.74 2.36 3.10
N ASP A 20 -27.25 2.95 2.02
CA ASP A 20 -26.43 3.40 0.90
C ASP A 20 -25.89 4.83 1.09
N GLU A 21 -26.54 5.66 1.93
CA GLU A 21 -26.10 7.03 2.15
C GLU A 21 -25.54 7.30 3.54
N ILE A 22 -26.00 6.62 4.58
CA ILE A 22 -25.51 6.83 5.94
C ILE A 22 -24.42 5.80 6.27
N LEU A 23 -24.75 4.50 6.26
CA LEU A 23 -23.80 3.47 6.65
C LEU A 23 -22.60 3.38 5.69
N ALA A 24 -22.80 3.67 4.42
CA ALA A 24 -21.72 3.68 3.43
C ALA A 24 -20.64 4.75 3.67
N ARG A 25 -20.88 5.73 4.55
CA ARG A 25 -19.92 6.80 4.91
C ARG A 25 -19.21 6.54 6.24
N LEU A 26 -19.65 5.55 7.01
CA LEU A 26 -19.06 5.24 8.30
C LEU A 26 -17.73 4.49 8.15
N PRO A 27 -16.79 4.63 9.11
CA PRO A 27 -15.65 3.74 9.20
C PRO A 27 -16.08 2.27 9.30
N VAL A 28 -15.24 1.34 8.84
CA VAL A 28 -15.53 -0.11 8.84
C VAL A 28 -16.00 -0.60 10.22
N LYS A 29 -15.32 -0.18 11.28
CA LYS A 29 -15.67 -0.55 12.68
C LYS A 29 -17.10 -0.16 13.05
N ASP A 30 -17.57 0.99 12.62
CA ASP A 30 -18.92 1.48 12.95
C ASP A 30 -19.97 0.80 12.08
N VAL A 31 -19.66 0.45 10.83
CA VAL A 31 -20.53 -0.41 10.01
C VAL A 31 -20.75 -1.76 10.70
N PHE A 32 -19.68 -2.40 11.24
CA PHE A 32 -19.82 -3.65 11.97
C PHE A 32 -20.69 -3.51 13.24
N ARG A 33 -20.58 -2.38 13.94
CA ARG A 33 -21.47 -2.09 15.09
C ARG A 33 -22.92 -1.96 14.64
N CYS A 34 -23.19 -1.28 13.53
CA CYS A 34 -24.52 -1.14 12.96
C CYS A 34 -25.12 -2.48 12.52
N ARG A 35 -24.32 -3.43 12.03
CA ARG A 35 -24.74 -4.80 11.72
C ARG A 35 -25.31 -5.56 12.91
N ALA A 36 -24.87 -5.22 14.13
CA ALA A 36 -25.39 -5.82 15.36
C ALA A 36 -26.74 -5.23 15.79
N VAL A 37 -27.11 -4.03 15.30
CA VAL A 37 -28.34 -3.34 15.69
C VAL A 37 -29.56 -3.86 14.94
N ARG A 38 -29.45 -4.09 13.62
CA ARG A 38 -30.57 -4.48 12.76
C ARG A 38 -30.18 -5.54 11.74
N ARG A 39 -31.04 -6.55 11.56
CA ARG A 39 -30.81 -7.62 10.56
C ARG A 39 -30.77 -7.08 9.13
N SER A 40 -31.65 -6.13 8.79
CA SER A 40 -31.68 -5.51 7.46
C SER A 40 -30.40 -4.75 7.16
N TRP A 41 -29.87 -4.00 8.12
CA TRP A 41 -28.57 -3.32 7.98
C TRP A 41 -27.42 -4.31 7.78
N ARG A 42 -27.46 -5.42 8.51
CA ARG A 42 -26.50 -6.51 8.31
C ARG A 42 -26.59 -7.08 6.90
N SER A 43 -27.79 -7.39 6.43
CA SER A 43 -28.01 -7.91 5.08
C SER A 43 -27.56 -6.91 4.01
N GLY A 44 -28.02 -5.66 4.07
CA GLY A 44 -27.69 -4.62 3.10
C GLY A 44 -26.19 -4.33 3.00
N THR A 45 -25.50 -4.22 4.16
CA THR A 45 -24.07 -3.93 4.20
C THR A 45 -23.17 -5.14 3.91
N SER A 46 -23.72 -6.36 3.84
CA SER A 46 -22.97 -7.59 3.52
C SER A 46 -22.92 -7.90 2.03
N THR A 47 -23.63 -7.15 1.20
CA THR A 47 -23.59 -7.33 -0.25
C THR A 47 -22.22 -6.95 -0.81
N TYR A 48 -21.77 -7.67 -1.83
CA TYR A 48 -20.49 -7.37 -2.49
C TYR A 48 -20.46 -5.95 -3.08
N ALA A 49 -21.58 -5.51 -3.65
CA ALA A 49 -21.70 -4.15 -4.18
C ALA A 49 -21.50 -3.09 -3.09
N PHE A 50 -22.11 -3.28 -1.90
CA PHE A 50 -21.93 -2.38 -0.78
C PHE A 50 -20.46 -2.37 -0.30
N ILE A 51 -19.85 -3.54 -0.13
CA ILE A 51 -18.46 -3.69 0.35
C ILE A 51 -17.49 -2.94 -0.57
N LEU A 52 -17.61 -3.10 -1.89
CA LEU A 52 -16.77 -2.37 -2.84
C LEU A 52 -17.07 -0.87 -2.88
N GLY A 53 -18.34 -0.49 -2.87
CA GLY A 53 -18.76 0.91 -2.85
C GLY A 53 -18.31 1.62 -1.58
N HIS A 54 -18.40 0.95 -0.43
CA HIS A 54 -17.92 1.45 0.85
C HIS A 54 -16.40 1.65 0.83
N HIS A 55 -15.63 0.64 0.36
CA HIS A 55 -14.18 0.74 0.26
C HIS A 55 -13.75 1.95 -0.57
N ARG A 56 -14.35 2.17 -1.72
CA ARG A 56 -14.03 3.32 -2.60
C ARG A 56 -14.28 4.69 -1.95
N ARG A 57 -15.16 4.76 -0.94
CA ARG A 57 -15.45 6.00 -0.19
C ARG A 57 -14.51 6.22 0.99
N GLN A 58 -13.80 5.18 1.44
CA GLN A 58 -12.85 5.33 2.54
C GLN A 58 -11.63 6.14 2.10
N PRO A 59 -11.04 6.96 2.99
CA PRO A 59 -9.83 7.69 2.65
C PRO A 59 -8.65 6.73 2.44
N SER A 60 -7.92 6.93 1.37
CA SER A 60 -6.64 6.27 1.12
C SER A 60 -5.55 7.10 1.78
N LEU A 61 -4.82 6.54 2.74
CA LEU A 61 -3.87 7.25 3.58
C LEU A 61 -2.49 6.61 3.55
N PRO A 62 -1.39 7.41 3.62
CA PRO A 62 -0.04 6.89 3.66
C PRO A 62 0.20 5.94 4.83
N ILE A 63 0.96 4.90 4.59
CA ILE A 63 1.44 3.97 5.61
C ILE A 63 2.80 4.42 6.13
N ILE A 64 2.92 4.41 7.45
CA ILE A 64 4.12 4.74 8.21
C ILE A 64 4.62 3.47 8.89
N LEU A 65 5.93 3.22 8.74
CA LEU A 65 6.63 2.14 9.42
C LEU A 65 7.32 2.69 10.67
N HIS A 66 7.31 1.90 11.72
CA HIS A 66 8.05 2.18 12.96
C HIS A 66 8.60 0.88 13.55
N ASP A 67 9.46 0.99 14.54
CA ASP A 67 10.19 -0.17 15.08
C ASP A 67 9.25 -1.25 15.68
N HIS A 68 8.03 -0.88 16.07
CA HIS A 68 7.05 -1.77 16.72
C HIS A 68 5.85 -2.16 15.82
N GLY A 69 5.82 -1.74 14.56
CA GLY A 69 4.69 -2.09 13.70
C GLY A 69 4.49 -1.22 12.48
N ILE A 70 3.26 -1.24 12.01
CA ILE A 70 2.77 -0.49 10.87
C ILE A 70 1.62 0.41 11.34
N SER A 71 1.67 1.67 10.98
CA SER A 71 0.63 2.66 11.26
C SER A 71 0.21 3.38 9.98
N ARG A 72 -0.90 4.10 10.04
CA ARG A 72 -1.32 5.05 9.00
C ARG A 72 -1.51 6.43 9.58
N VAL A 73 -1.52 7.44 8.75
CA VAL A 73 -1.93 8.80 9.13
C VAL A 73 -3.38 8.79 9.62
N ALA A 74 -3.69 9.62 10.61
CA ALA A 74 -5.02 9.65 11.21
C ALA A 74 -6.10 10.29 10.32
N GLY A 75 -5.71 10.87 9.20
CA GLY A 75 -6.55 11.69 8.32
C GLY A 75 -6.40 13.19 8.64
N ALA A 76 -6.74 14.04 7.69
CA ALA A 76 -6.70 15.48 7.87
C ALA A 76 -7.67 15.88 8.99
N SER A 77 -7.13 16.30 10.14
CA SER A 77 -7.92 17.00 11.15
C SER A 77 -7.90 18.47 10.76
N ALA A 78 -9.07 19.09 10.64
CA ALA A 78 -9.23 20.51 10.31
C ALA A 78 -8.67 21.49 11.38
N SER A 79 -7.97 20.97 12.39
CA SER A 79 -7.36 21.76 13.46
C SER A 79 -5.88 21.98 13.17
N ALA A 80 -5.56 23.16 12.73
CA ALA A 80 -4.21 23.62 12.34
C ALA A 80 -3.18 23.72 13.48
N SER A 81 -3.42 23.15 14.65
CA SER A 81 -2.57 23.37 15.84
C SER A 81 -1.97 22.10 16.47
N SER A 82 -2.25 20.93 15.94
CA SER A 82 -1.60 19.70 16.41
C SER A 82 -0.98 18.94 15.26
N GLY A 83 0.29 18.52 15.39
CA GLY A 83 1.01 17.72 14.41
C GLY A 83 0.20 16.50 13.93
N GLN A 84 0.49 16.02 12.73
CA GLN A 84 -0.19 14.85 12.16
C GLN A 84 -0.06 13.65 13.08
N LYS A 85 -1.20 13.11 13.52
CA LYS A 85 -1.26 11.90 14.37
C LYS A 85 -1.24 10.65 13.52
N ILE A 86 -0.66 9.59 14.05
CA ILE A 86 -0.66 8.26 13.45
C ILE A 86 -1.62 7.33 14.21
N ARG A 87 -2.19 6.37 13.48
CA ARG A 87 -3.03 5.29 14.04
C ARG A 87 -2.42 3.94 13.72
N PRO A 88 -2.20 3.08 14.71
CA PRO A 88 -1.63 1.78 14.47
C PRO A 88 -2.59 0.90 13.66
N LEU A 89 -2.03 0.16 12.69
CA LEU A 89 -2.70 -0.92 11.95
C LEU A 89 -2.30 -2.27 12.51
N LEU A 90 -1.00 -2.45 12.72
CA LEU A 90 -0.38 -3.67 13.19
C LEU A 90 0.70 -3.35 14.21
N ARG A 91 0.87 -4.22 15.20
CA ARG A 91 2.01 -4.23 16.13
C ARG A 91 2.76 -5.54 16.03
N TYR A 92 4.07 -5.50 16.01
CA TYR A 92 4.90 -6.69 16.01
C TYR A 92 5.02 -7.24 17.43
N ALA A 93 4.98 -8.56 17.55
CA ALA A 93 5.11 -9.25 18.83
C ALA A 93 6.51 -9.10 19.45
N SER A 94 7.55 -8.84 18.63
CA SER A 94 8.91 -8.61 19.09
C SER A 94 9.59 -7.46 18.36
N LEU A 95 10.48 -6.76 19.04
CA LEU A 95 11.30 -5.68 18.50
C LEU A 95 12.20 -6.15 17.35
N GLY A 96 12.42 -5.29 16.38
CA GLY A 96 13.37 -5.52 15.29
C GLY A 96 12.90 -6.45 14.19
N ILE A 97 11.61 -6.81 14.14
CA ILE A 97 11.03 -7.56 13.04
C ILE A 97 10.81 -6.59 11.87
N CYS A 98 11.71 -6.64 10.89
CA CYS A 98 11.49 -5.98 9.61
C CYS A 98 10.59 -6.87 8.75
N MET A 99 9.28 -6.64 8.79
CA MET A 99 8.35 -7.28 7.87
C MET A 99 8.23 -6.47 6.58
N ARG A 100 8.31 -7.16 5.45
CA ARG A 100 7.97 -6.60 4.15
C ARG A 100 6.46 -6.73 3.95
N PHE A 101 5.87 -5.86 3.18
CA PHE A 101 4.44 -5.90 2.92
C PHE A 101 4.07 -5.24 1.60
N ILE A 102 2.88 -5.58 1.12
CA ILE A 102 2.21 -4.97 -0.03
C ILE A 102 0.73 -4.84 0.25
N THR A 103 0.06 -3.89 -0.36
CA THR A 103 -1.37 -3.62 -0.12
C THR A 103 -2.17 -3.60 -1.41
N CYS A 104 -3.44 -4.04 -1.33
CA CYS A 104 -4.45 -3.86 -2.35
C CYS A 104 -5.84 -3.93 -1.71
N ASP A 105 -6.72 -2.98 -1.99
CA ASP A 105 -8.12 -2.96 -1.55
C ASP A 105 -8.30 -3.20 -0.03
N GLY A 106 -7.38 -2.67 0.80
CA GLY A 106 -7.39 -2.84 2.25
C GLY A 106 -6.88 -4.18 2.76
N LEU A 107 -6.49 -5.09 1.86
CA LEU A 107 -5.74 -6.28 2.20
C LEU A 107 -4.24 -5.96 2.27
N LEU A 108 -3.53 -6.65 3.17
CA LEU A 108 -2.07 -6.62 3.26
C LEU A 108 -1.53 -8.03 3.10
N ILE A 109 -0.51 -8.19 2.25
CA ILE A 109 0.37 -9.35 2.35
C ILE A 109 1.59 -8.92 3.15
N LEU A 110 1.90 -9.68 4.19
CA LEU A 110 3.02 -9.48 5.10
C LEU A 110 3.94 -10.68 5.00
N TRP A 111 5.25 -10.45 4.96
CA TRP A 111 6.18 -11.59 4.95
C TRP A 111 7.50 -11.30 5.62
N ARG A 112 8.06 -12.37 6.17
CA ARG A 112 9.39 -12.42 6.75
C ARG A 112 10.03 -13.77 6.41
N GLY A 113 11.11 -13.73 5.67
CA GLY A 113 11.74 -14.97 5.22
C GLY A 113 10.82 -15.80 4.31
N SER A 114 10.34 -16.94 4.83
CA SER A 114 9.43 -17.85 4.12
C SER A 114 7.99 -17.77 4.58
N ASP A 115 7.70 -16.98 5.59
CA ASP A 115 6.38 -16.94 6.19
C ASP A 115 5.59 -15.78 5.57
N PHE A 116 4.55 -16.11 4.82
CA PHE A 116 3.68 -15.15 4.15
C PHE A 116 2.29 -15.21 4.76
N TYR A 117 1.71 -14.05 5.00
CA TYR A 117 0.35 -13.90 5.56
C TYR A 117 -0.43 -12.91 4.71
N ILE A 118 -1.70 -13.21 4.48
CA ILE A 118 -2.66 -12.24 3.96
C ILE A 118 -3.60 -11.80 5.07
N CYS A 119 -3.77 -10.49 5.26
CA CYS A 119 -4.53 -9.93 6.37
C CYS A 119 -5.43 -8.80 5.92
N ASN A 120 -6.54 -8.61 6.62
CA ASN A 120 -7.33 -7.40 6.57
C ASN A 120 -7.39 -6.77 7.97
N PRO A 121 -6.63 -5.71 8.24
CA PRO A 121 -6.60 -5.08 9.56
C PRO A 121 -7.96 -4.56 10.04
N ALA A 122 -8.81 -4.07 9.12
CA ALA A 122 -10.11 -3.51 9.47
C ALA A 122 -11.12 -4.57 9.94
N THR A 123 -11.00 -5.81 9.46
CA THR A 123 -11.82 -6.95 9.89
C THR A 123 -11.12 -7.85 10.90
N ARG A 124 -9.83 -7.61 11.16
CA ARG A 124 -8.95 -8.42 12.01
C ARG A 124 -8.82 -9.87 11.57
N LYS A 125 -9.00 -10.14 10.28
CA LYS A 125 -8.81 -11.46 9.69
C LYS A 125 -7.41 -11.60 9.11
N CYS A 126 -6.78 -12.76 9.32
CA CYS A 126 -5.45 -13.07 8.81
C CYS A 126 -5.38 -14.56 8.50
N ALA A 127 -4.68 -14.93 7.43
CA ALA A 127 -4.44 -16.30 7.04
C ALA A 127 -3.01 -16.48 6.52
N PRO A 128 -2.38 -17.65 6.71
CA PRO A 128 -1.16 -17.99 6.00
C PRO A 128 -1.43 -18.01 4.50
N LEU A 129 -0.46 -17.53 3.74
CA LEU A 129 -0.54 -17.45 2.28
C LEU A 129 0.40 -18.49 1.67
N SER A 130 -0.16 -19.36 0.82
CA SER A 130 0.64 -20.28 0.02
C SER A 130 1.58 -19.50 -0.91
N HIS A 131 2.79 -19.95 -1.00
CA HIS A 131 3.83 -19.34 -1.83
C HIS A 131 4.42 -20.37 -2.80
N PRO A 132 5.10 -19.94 -3.89
CA PRO A 132 5.79 -20.84 -4.79
C PRO A 132 6.74 -21.75 -4.02
N PRO A 133 6.78 -23.06 -4.33
CA PRO A 133 7.73 -23.96 -3.71
C PRO A 133 9.15 -23.43 -3.97
N ARG A 134 9.94 -23.39 -2.91
CA ARG A 134 11.37 -23.11 -3.06
C ARG A 134 11.95 -24.24 -3.90
N GLN A 135 12.38 -23.94 -5.10
CA GLN A 135 13.13 -24.92 -5.86
C GLN A 135 14.38 -25.27 -5.04
N GLN A 136 14.53 -26.54 -4.72
CA GLN A 136 15.73 -27.08 -4.06
C GLN A 136 16.88 -27.05 -5.06
N PHE A 137 17.39 -25.87 -5.36
CA PHE A 137 18.64 -25.74 -6.08
C PHE A 137 19.81 -25.83 -5.11
N ILE A 138 20.92 -26.36 -5.60
CA ILE A 138 22.21 -26.54 -4.90
C ILE A 138 22.81 -25.21 -4.40
N SER A 139 22.15 -24.08 -4.63
CA SER A 139 22.57 -22.75 -4.19
C SER A 139 21.77 -22.29 -2.96
N PRO A 140 22.45 -21.80 -1.91
CA PRO A 140 21.83 -21.49 -0.62
C PRO A 140 20.92 -20.24 -0.60
N ILE A 141 20.72 -19.56 -1.73
CA ILE A 141 19.87 -18.37 -1.78
C ILE A 141 18.90 -18.45 -2.97
N THR A 142 17.88 -19.23 -2.79
CA THR A 142 16.66 -19.07 -3.57
C THR A 142 15.74 -18.09 -2.80
N GLY A 143 15.50 -16.92 -3.37
CA GLY A 143 14.57 -15.95 -2.82
C GLY A 143 13.21 -16.06 -3.52
N VAL A 144 12.15 -15.96 -2.75
CA VAL A 144 10.79 -15.73 -3.26
C VAL A 144 10.33 -14.39 -2.68
N ASP A 145 9.79 -13.54 -3.54
CA ASP A 145 9.31 -12.23 -3.13
C ASP A 145 7.96 -11.91 -3.76
N VAL A 146 7.17 -11.06 -3.12
CA VAL A 146 5.91 -10.58 -3.64
C VAL A 146 6.16 -9.30 -4.43
N LEU A 147 5.80 -9.30 -5.70
CA LEU A 147 5.85 -8.10 -6.55
C LEU A 147 4.57 -7.30 -6.52
N GLY A 148 3.41 -7.97 -6.39
CA GLY A 148 2.13 -7.30 -6.41
C GLY A 148 1.00 -8.15 -5.85
N LEU A 149 0.02 -7.48 -5.26
CA LEU A 149 -1.30 -8.01 -4.94
C LEU A 149 -2.30 -7.22 -5.77
N TYR A 150 -3.20 -7.88 -6.48
CA TYR A 150 -4.20 -7.21 -7.30
C TYR A 150 -5.50 -8.01 -7.36
N ARG A 151 -6.58 -7.30 -7.67
CA ARG A 151 -7.86 -7.91 -7.94
C ARG A 151 -8.00 -8.08 -9.44
N HIS A 152 -8.14 -9.32 -9.90
CA HIS A 152 -8.40 -9.62 -11.31
C HIS A 152 -9.85 -9.29 -11.66
N GLN A 153 -10.05 -8.21 -12.38
CA GLN A 153 -11.38 -7.62 -12.66
C GLN A 153 -12.39 -8.64 -13.26
N PRO A 154 -12.02 -9.46 -14.27
CA PRO A 154 -12.95 -10.40 -14.88
C PRO A 154 -13.49 -11.49 -13.94
N SER A 155 -12.63 -12.04 -13.06
CA SER A 155 -13.04 -13.10 -12.12
C SER A 155 -13.43 -12.57 -10.74
N GLY A 156 -13.04 -11.33 -10.40
CA GLY A 156 -13.22 -10.76 -9.07
C GLY A 156 -12.28 -11.31 -8.00
N GLU A 157 -11.41 -12.27 -8.35
CA GLU A 157 -10.48 -12.92 -7.44
C GLU A 157 -9.27 -12.05 -7.15
N TYR A 158 -8.69 -12.22 -5.95
CA TYR A 158 -7.39 -11.65 -5.62
C TYR A 158 -6.28 -12.57 -6.09
N ARG A 159 -5.28 -11.97 -6.71
CA ARG A 159 -4.10 -12.66 -7.25
C ARG A 159 -2.83 -12.01 -6.76
N VAL A 160 -1.81 -12.84 -6.60
CA VAL A 160 -0.48 -12.43 -6.15
C VAL A 160 0.52 -12.66 -7.26
N LEU A 161 1.22 -11.61 -7.63
CA LEU A 161 2.36 -11.66 -8.54
C LEU A 161 3.63 -11.92 -7.74
N TRP A 162 4.27 -13.03 -8.01
CA TRP A 162 5.49 -13.49 -7.36
C TRP A 162 6.69 -13.40 -8.27
N VAL A 163 7.85 -13.19 -7.67
CA VAL A 163 9.14 -13.44 -8.31
C VAL A 163 9.90 -14.48 -7.52
N SER A 164 10.46 -15.45 -8.23
CA SER A 164 11.39 -16.44 -7.69
C SER A 164 12.73 -16.27 -8.38
N TYR A 165 13.78 -16.11 -7.63
CA TYR A 165 15.14 -15.89 -8.13
C TYR A 165 16.14 -16.78 -7.40
N ALA A 166 17.14 -17.25 -8.14
CA ALA A 166 18.32 -17.87 -7.58
C ALA A 166 19.43 -16.82 -7.53
N ALA A 167 19.83 -16.40 -6.34
CA ALA A 167 20.95 -15.49 -6.16
C ALA A 167 22.15 -16.29 -5.62
N PRO A 168 23.31 -16.31 -6.30
CA PRO A 168 24.52 -16.88 -5.74
C PRO A 168 25.04 -15.99 -4.61
N MET A 169 25.15 -16.53 -3.39
CA MET A 169 25.78 -15.82 -2.28
C MET A 169 27.30 -15.83 -2.43
N GLY A 170 27.89 -14.65 -2.53
CA GLY A 170 29.28 -14.40 -2.12
C GLY A 170 30.37 -14.86 -3.07
N THR A 171 30.13 -15.07 -4.35
CA THR A 171 31.21 -15.26 -5.32
C THR A 171 31.24 -14.14 -6.34
N PHE A 172 32.32 -13.36 -6.34
CA PHE A 172 32.67 -12.42 -7.41
C PHE A 172 33.02 -13.10 -8.75
N ALA A 173 32.65 -14.37 -8.93
CA ALA A 173 32.87 -15.13 -10.14
C ALA A 173 31.58 -15.15 -10.96
N ALA A 174 31.72 -14.98 -12.27
CA ALA A 174 30.65 -14.95 -13.27
C ALA A 174 29.84 -16.27 -13.31
N VAL A 175 28.99 -16.48 -12.31
CA VAL A 175 27.98 -17.54 -12.35
C VAL A 175 26.82 -16.98 -13.17
N LYS A 176 26.38 -17.70 -14.21
CA LYS A 176 25.16 -17.38 -14.93
C LYS A 176 24.02 -17.32 -13.92
N VAL A 177 23.57 -16.10 -13.58
CA VAL A 177 22.36 -15.90 -12.79
C VAL A 177 21.21 -16.42 -13.64
N GLU A 178 20.51 -17.45 -13.17
CA GLU A 178 19.28 -17.88 -13.82
C GLU A 178 18.30 -16.72 -13.84
N GLN A 179 17.62 -16.54 -14.95
CA GLN A 179 16.64 -15.48 -15.07
C GLN A 179 15.51 -15.69 -14.04
N PRO A 180 15.05 -14.63 -13.37
CA PRO A 180 13.97 -14.74 -12.41
C PRO A 180 12.70 -15.28 -13.06
N HIS A 181 11.97 -16.11 -12.32
CA HIS A 181 10.69 -16.64 -12.74
C HIS A 181 9.56 -15.83 -12.14
N TYR A 182 8.62 -15.41 -12.96
CA TYR A 182 7.44 -14.67 -12.55
C TYR A 182 6.22 -15.59 -12.57
N LEU A 183 5.47 -15.58 -11.46
CA LEU A 183 4.36 -16.48 -11.22
C LEU A 183 3.16 -15.71 -10.70
N VAL A 184 1.97 -16.10 -11.10
CA VAL A 184 0.71 -15.61 -10.58
C VAL A 184 0.00 -16.73 -9.86
N PHE A 185 -0.45 -16.47 -8.62
CA PHE A 185 -1.29 -17.35 -7.83
C PHE A 185 -2.61 -16.64 -7.53
N THR A 186 -3.72 -17.35 -7.67
CA THR A 186 -4.99 -16.91 -7.08
C THR A 186 -4.95 -17.18 -5.58
N VAL A 187 -5.37 -16.20 -4.78
CA VAL A 187 -5.44 -16.33 -3.32
C VAL A 187 -6.40 -17.46 -2.95
N GLY A 188 -5.90 -18.45 -2.22
CA GLY A 188 -6.64 -19.67 -1.89
C GLY A 188 -6.42 -20.83 -2.85
N SER A 189 -5.59 -20.66 -3.89
CA SER A 189 -5.17 -21.72 -4.80
C SER A 189 -3.68 -22.03 -4.64
N ASP A 190 -3.29 -23.26 -4.87
CA ASP A 190 -1.90 -23.74 -4.90
C ASP A 190 -1.35 -23.89 -6.31
N GLN A 191 -2.14 -23.56 -7.35
CA GLN A 191 -1.79 -23.71 -8.74
C GLN A 191 -1.16 -22.44 -9.31
N PRO A 192 0.19 -22.40 -9.51
CA PRO A 192 0.85 -21.25 -10.09
C PRO A 192 0.69 -21.22 -11.60
N ARG A 193 0.52 -20.02 -12.14
CA ARG A 193 0.63 -19.78 -13.56
C ARG A 193 1.90 -18.95 -13.85
N ARG A 194 2.76 -19.49 -14.70
CA ARG A 194 3.98 -18.79 -15.12
C ARG A 194 3.62 -17.69 -16.12
N ILE A 195 4.23 -16.52 -15.94
CA ILE A 195 4.13 -15.40 -16.88
C ILE A 195 5.52 -15.00 -17.37
N GLN A 196 5.55 -14.38 -18.55
CA GLN A 196 6.80 -13.92 -19.15
C GLN A 196 7.06 -12.47 -18.76
N TRP A 197 8.28 -12.20 -18.30
CA TRP A 197 8.75 -10.83 -18.15
C TRP A 197 9.26 -10.33 -19.50
N PRO A 198 9.01 -9.07 -19.87
CA PRO A 198 9.61 -8.52 -21.10
C PRO A 198 11.13 -8.51 -20.95
N THR A 199 11.80 -9.05 -21.95
CA THR A 199 13.26 -9.28 -22.01
C THR A 199 14.10 -8.00 -22.11
N VAL A 200 13.53 -6.84 -21.90
CA VAL A 200 14.17 -5.56 -22.15
C VAL A 200 14.29 -4.77 -20.85
N SER A 201 15.30 -5.09 -20.06
CA SER A 201 16.13 -4.11 -19.34
C SER A 201 17.13 -4.82 -18.43
N GLU A 202 18.39 -4.47 -18.56
CA GLU A 202 19.46 -4.75 -17.60
C GLU A 202 19.24 -3.98 -16.27
N ASP A 203 18.13 -3.26 -16.13
CA ASP A 203 17.86 -2.23 -15.12
C ASP A 203 17.35 -2.75 -13.77
N GLY A 204 17.55 -4.01 -13.44
CA GLY A 204 17.33 -4.49 -12.09
C GLY A 204 16.01 -5.25 -11.86
N CYS A 205 15.85 -5.77 -10.64
CA CYS A 205 14.67 -6.51 -10.21
C CYS A 205 13.58 -5.56 -9.69
N PRO A 206 12.31 -5.69 -10.12
CA PRO A 206 11.20 -4.88 -9.62
C PRO A 206 10.92 -5.05 -8.12
N ALA A 207 11.48 -6.08 -7.49
CA ALA A 207 11.37 -6.29 -6.05
C ALA A 207 12.04 -5.21 -5.18
N ALA A 208 12.82 -4.30 -5.78
CA ALA A 208 13.45 -3.20 -5.04
C ALA A 208 12.45 -2.15 -4.55
N HIS A 209 11.35 -1.94 -5.29
CA HIS A 209 10.29 -1.00 -4.95
C HIS A 209 8.92 -1.66 -5.17
N PRO A 210 7.96 -1.47 -4.26
CA PRO A 210 6.60 -1.95 -4.47
C PRO A 210 5.92 -1.17 -5.61
N PRO A 211 4.94 -1.78 -6.28
CA PRO A 211 4.20 -1.13 -7.34
C PRO A 211 3.24 -0.06 -6.81
N ILE A 212 2.90 0.88 -7.68
CA ILE A 212 1.75 1.75 -7.50
C ILE A 212 0.59 1.20 -8.33
N HIS A 213 -0.57 1.09 -7.68
CA HIS A 213 -1.83 0.73 -8.35
C HIS A 213 -2.42 1.96 -9.05
N HIS A 214 -2.63 1.87 -10.35
CA HIS A 214 -3.33 2.92 -11.10
C HIS A 214 -4.08 2.30 -12.27
N ARG A 215 -5.35 2.68 -12.45
CA ARG A 215 -6.25 2.18 -13.52
C ARG A 215 -6.27 0.65 -13.68
N GLY A 216 -6.25 -0.07 -12.55
CA GLY A 216 -6.27 -1.53 -12.57
C GLY A 216 -4.97 -2.18 -13.01
N SER A 217 -3.86 -1.46 -13.04
CA SER A 217 -2.53 -1.97 -13.38
C SER A 217 -1.51 -1.64 -12.30
N LEU A 218 -0.42 -2.40 -12.26
CA LEU A 218 0.69 -2.21 -11.33
C LEU A 218 1.85 -1.51 -12.07
N HIS A 219 2.44 -0.49 -11.45
CA HIS A 219 3.47 0.35 -12.06
C HIS A 219 4.74 0.38 -11.21
N TRP A 220 5.90 0.18 -11.83
CA TRP A 220 7.23 0.31 -11.21
C TRP A 220 8.09 1.27 -12.01
N ALA A 221 8.77 2.20 -11.35
CA ALA A 221 9.84 2.97 -11.98
C ALA A 221 11.10 2.10 -12.02
N MET A 222 11.61 1.82 -13.21
CA MET A 222 12.81 1.02 -13.43
C MET A 222 13.69 1.68 -14.47
N GLY A 223 14.90 2.08 -14.06
CA GLY A 223 15.85 2.70 -14.99
C GLY A 223 15.26 3.86 -15.77
N CYS A 224 15.22 3.74 -17.07
CA CYS A 224 14.74 4.77 -18.00
C CYS A 224 13.27 4.66 -18.38
N SER A 225 12.51 3.70 -17.85
CA SER A 225 11.11 3.45 -18.19
C SER A 225 10.26 3.16 -16.97
N ILE A 226 8.95 3.09 -17.16
CA ILE A 226 7.99 2.61 -16.17
C ILE A 226 7.49 1.25 -16.67
N THR A 227 7.74 0.21 -15.88
CA THR A 227 7.18 -1.11 -16.17
C THR A 227 5.76 -1.19 -15.66
N VAL A 228 4.85 -1.64 -16.50
CA VAL A 228 3.43 -1.78 -16.20
C VAL A 228 3.04 -3.26 -16.32
N PHE A 229 2.33 -3.76 -15.31
CA PHE A 229 1.66 -5.05 -15.37
C PHE A 229 0.17 -4.86 -15.48
N GLU A 230 -0.39 -5.21 -16.63
CA GLU A 230 -1.82 -5.15 -16.93
C GLU A 230 -2.52 -6.30 -16.22
N THR A 231 -3.30 -6.02 -15.18
CA THR A 231 -3.88 -7.07 -14.32
C THR A 231 -5.00 -7.89 -14.98
N ILE A 232 -5.60 -7.38 -16.05
CA ILE A 232 -6.65 -8.10 -16.81
C ILE A 232 -6.01 -9.10 -17.77
N ALA A 233 -5.05 -8.65 -18.58
CA ALA A 233 -4.36 -9.49 -19.55
C ALA A 233 -3.22 -10.31 -18.90
N GLU A 234 -2.79 -9.90 -17.72
CA GLU A 234 -1.65 -10.44 -16.97
C GLU A 234 -0.37 -10.47 -17.82
N THR A 235 -0.12 -9.36 -18.47
CA THR A 235 1.05 -9.13 -19.32
C THR A 235 1.77 -7.87 -18.90
N PHE A 236 3.07 -7.83 -19.19
CA PHE A 236 3.89 -6.65 -18.96
C PHE A 236 4.01 -5.80 -20.20
N ARG A 237 4.06 -4.49 -20.01
CA ARG A 237 4.46 -3.51 -21.03
C ARG A 237 5.36 -2.43 -20.44
N GLN A 238 5.99 -1.66 -21.30
CA GLN A 238 6.72 -0.46 -20.90
C GLN A 238 5.87 0.77 -21.16
N MET A 239 5.93 1.73 -20.23
CA MET A 239 5.32 3.04 -20.34
C MET A 239 6.43 4.10 -20.41
N SER A 240 6.25 5.07 -21.30
CA SER A 240 7.16 6.18 -21.48
C SER A 240 7.10 7.15 -20.30
N ARG A 241 8.20 7.81 -20.01
CA ARG A 241 8.29 8.92 -19.06
C ARG A 241 8.84 10.16 -19.76
N PRO A 242 8.74 11.36 -19.16
CA PRO A 242 9.32 12.57 -19.77
C PRO A 242 10.80 12.39 -20.08
N ALA A 243 11.16 12.60 -21.35
CA ALA A 243 12.52 12.36 -21.85
C ALA A 243 13.59 13.27 -21.20
N GLN A 244 13.18 14.44 -20.70
CA GLN A 244 14.04 15.41 -20.03
C GLN A 244 14.47 14.99 -18.62
N LEU A 245 13.83 13.95 -18.05
CA LEU A 245 14.15 13.49 -16.71
C LEU A 245 15.34 12.53 -16.74
N GLY A 246 16.24 12.68 -15.78
CA GLY A 246 17.38 11.80 -15.59
C GLY A 246 16.98 10.35 -15.29
N SER A 247 17.92 9.43 -15.19
CA SER A 247 17.65 7.99 -15.03
C SER A 247 17.01 7.61 -13.68
N TYR A 248 17.05 8.47 -12.68
CA TYR A 248 16.55 8.16 -11.34
C TYR A 248 15.27 8.93 -11.03
N VAL A 249 14.14 8.28 -11.25
CA VAL A 249 12.81 8.79 -10.90
C VAL A 249 12.14 7.87 -9.87
N LEU A 250 11.26 8.44 -9.06
CA LEU A 250 10.46 7.70 -8.10
C LEU A 250 8.98 7.91 -8.42
N LEU A 251 8.21 6.83 -8.38
CA LEU A 251 6.76 6.93 -8.52
C LEU A 251 6.13 7.45 -7.23
N LEU A 252 5.03 8.17 -7.38
CA LEU A 252 4.25 8.74 -6.29
C LEU A 252 2.77 8.46 -6.54
N ASP A 253 2.15 7.80 -5.57
CA ASP A 253 0.70 7.60 -5.55
C ASP A 253 0.05 8.84 -4.94
N THR A 254 -0.73 9.56 -5.73
CA THR A 254 -1.48 10.74 -5.26
C THR A 254 -2.89 10.38 -4.80
N GLY A 255 -3.27 9.10 -4.87
CA GLY A 255 -4.63 8.61 -4.60
C GLY A 255 -5.47 8.54 -5.88
N ASP A 256 -5.57 9.63 -6.61
CA ASP A 256 -6.38 9.71 -7.85
C ASP A 256 -5.55 9.52 -9.12
N ASN A 257 -4.27 9.92 -9.10
CA ASN A 257 -3.39 9.91 -10.26
C ASN A 257 -2.04 9.26 -9.98
N LEU A 258 -1.43 8.75 -11.04
CA LEU A 258 -0.04 8.35 -11.04
C LEU A 258 0.84 9.60 -11.22
N ALA A 259 1.79 9.76 -10.34
CA ALA A 259 2.78 10.82 -10.42
C ALA A 259 4.19 10.23 -10.34
N LEU A 260 5.16 11.02 -10.72
CA LEU A 260 6.57 10.75 -10.48
C LEU A 260 7.26 12.00 -9.95
N TYR A 261 8.35 11.81 -9.23
CA TYR A 261 9.18 12.91 -8.80
C TYR A 261 10.66 12.58 -8.96
N VAL A 262 11.43 13.63 -9.17
CA VAL A 262 12.85 13.56 -9.46
C VAL A 262 13.55 14.75 -8.84
N SER A 263 14.81 14.58 -8.51
CA SER A 263 15.70 15.71 -8.26
C SER A 263 16.59 15.93 -9.49
N THR A 264 16.53 17.13 -10.05
CA THR A 264 17.28 17.50 -11.26
C THR A 264 18.61 18.14 -10.94
N ASP A 265 18.83 18.55 -9.71
CA ASP A 265 20.08 19.15 -9.24
C ASP A 265 21.04 18.11 -8.63
N HIS A 266 22.33 18.38 -8.71
CA HIS A 266 23.37 17.51 -8.12
C HIS A 266 23.28 17.44 -6.60
N ASP A 267 22.83 18.49 -5.96
CA ASP A 267 22.75 18.61 -4.50
C ASP A 267 21.45 18.04 -3.95
N ARG A 268 20.51 17.65 -4.86
CA ARG A 268 19.20 17.06 -4.53
C ARG A 268 18.36 17.91 -3.57
N VAL A 269 18.44 19.21 -3.76
CA VAL A 269 17.74 20.21 -2.93
C VAL A 269 16.41 20.64 -3.52
N THR A 270 16.14 20.28 -4.78
CA THR A 270 14.85 20.53 -5.42
C THR A 270 14.21 19.22 -5.88
N LEU A 271 12.91 19.11 -5.69
CA LEU A 271 12.11 17.96 -6.13
C LEU A 271 11.04 18.44 -7.10
N ASP A 272 11.13 17.98 -8.34
CA ASP A 272 10.13 18.24 -9.38
C ASP A 272 9.11 17.12 -9.42
N VAL A 273 7.84 17.47 -9.30
CA VAL A 273 6.71 16.53 -9.35
C VAL A 273 5.99 16.66 -10.68
N TRP A 274 5.82 15.53 -11.34
CA TRP A 274 5.12 15.38 -12.62
C TRP A 274 3.94 14.43 -12.45
N VAL A 275 2.82 14.77 -13.07
CA VAL A 275 1.59 13.97 -12.98
C VAL A 275 1.25 13.46 -14.38
N LEU A 276 0.80 12.22 -14.45
CA LEU A 276 0.29 11.60 -15.65
C LEU A 276 -1.04 12.26 -16.04
N GLN A 277 -1.05 12.98 -17.15
CA GLN A 277 -2.22 13.71 -17.65
C GLN A 277 -3.11 12.85 -18.54
N ASP A 278 -2.48 12.04 -19.39
CA ASP A 278 -3.17 11.09 -20.25
C ASP A 278 -2.44 9.75 -20.17
N TYR A 279 -3.17 8.72 -19.72
CA TYR A 279 -2.64 7.38 -19.51
C TYR A 279 -2.37 6.65 -20.83
N ASP A 280 -3.26 6.83 -21.81
CA ASP A 280 -3.21 6.13 -23.09
C ASP A 280 -2.16 6.76 -24.03
N ALA A 281 -2.07 8.08 -24.01
CA ALA A 281 -1.03 8.83 -24.71
C ALA A 281 0.29 8.94 -23.96
N GLU A 282 0.37 8.44 -22.71
CA GLU A 282 1.53 8.45 -21.83
C GLU A 282 2.12 9.87 -21.66
N THR A 283 1.24 10.88 -21.57
CA THR A 283 1.66 12.27 -21.46
C THR A 283 1.75 12.72 -20.01
N TRP A 284 2.86 13.36 -19.69
CA TRP A 284 3.18 13.83 -18.35
C TRP A 284 3.25 15.34 -18.30
N GLY A 285 2.65 15.94 -17.29
CA GLY A 285 2.70 17.38 -17.03
C GLY A 285 3.46 17.70 -15.75
N PHE A 286 4.32 18.72 -15.82
CA PHE A 286 4.92 19.28 -14.61
C PHE A 286 3.83 19.86 -13.72
N ARG A 287 3.86 19.55 -12.42
CA ARG A 287 2.83 19.98 -11.48
C ARG A 287 3.34 21.06 -10.52
N TYR A 288 4.42 20.77 -9.78
CA TYR A 288 5.02 21.71 -8.83
C TYR A 288 6.48 21.32 -8.50
N ARG A 289 7.17 22.24 -7.86
CA ARG A 289 8.54 22.07 -7.39
C ARG A 289 8.63 22.36 -5.90
N ILE A 290 9.25 21.46 -5.15
CA ILE A 290 9.54 21.63 -3.73
C ILE A 290 11.01 22.02 -3.60
N ASN A 291 11.28 23.17 -2.97
CA ASN A 291 12.64 23.60 -2.66
C ASN A 291 12.97 23.27 -1.20
N LEU A 292 13.82 22.26 -0.99
CA LEU A 292 14.17 21.79 0.34
C LEU A 292 15.05 22.79 1.12
N LEU A 293 15.82 23.63 0.43
CA LEU A 293 16.62 24.69 1.07
C LEU A 293 15.75 25.82 1.61
N ALA A 294 14.63 26.09 0.97
CA ALA A 294 13.71 27.15 1.39
C ALA A 294 12.76 26.69 2.52
N MET A 295 12.73 25.39 2.83
CA MET A 295 11.88 24.84 3.85
C MET A 295 12.40 25.19 5.26
N ASP A 296 11.68 26.04 5.99
CA ASP A 296 12.01 26.44 7.37
C ASP A 296 11.56 25.35 8.38
N ALA A 297 12.21 24.20 8.27
CA ALA A 297 11.89 23.06 9.13
C ALA A 297 12.64 23.16 10.48
N SER A 298 11.94 22.82 11.57
CA SER A 298 12.53 22.77 12.91
C SER A 298 12.53 21.34 13.46
N PRO A 299 13.72 20.78 13.78
CA PRO A 299 15.08 21.26 13.47
C PRO A 299 15.36 21.30 11.96
N PRO A 300 16.40 22.04 11.52
CA PRO A 300 16.73 22.18 10.10
C PRO A 300 16.92 20.86 9.37
N LEU A 301 16.61 20.86 8.08
CA LEU A 301 16.77 19.68 7.22
C LEU A 301 18.25 19.31 7.11
N LYS A 302 18.51 18.02 7.26
CA LYS A 302 19.80 17.42 6.87
C LYS A 302 19.68 16.94 5.44
N LEU A 303 20.25 17.68 4.50
CA LEU A 303 20.26 17.26 3.10
C LEU A 303 21.21 16.06 2.94
N TRP A 304 20.68 14.98 2.39
CA TRP A 304 21.41 13.75 2.16
C TRP A 304 21.57 13.52 0.66
N LYS A 305 22.54 12.70 0.28
CA LYS A 305 22.77 12.32 -1.12
C LYS A 305 21.65 11.46 -1.73
N SER A 306 20.57 11.19 -0.99
CA SER A 306 19.41 10.41 -1.46
C SER A 306 18.16 11.28 -1.57
N ILE A 307 17.36 11.04 -2.61
CA ILE A 307 16.05 11.69 -2.76
C ILE A 307 15.15 11.23 -1.61
N PRO A 308 14.52 12.14 -0.84
CA PRO A 308 13.61 11.78 0.24
C PRO A 308 12.37 11.07 -0.30
N ARG A 309 11.80 10.15 0.47
CA ARG A 309 10.50 9.57 0.14
C ARG A 309 9.40 10.58 0.42
N LEU A 310 8.48 10.68 -0.54
CA LEU A 310 7.28 11.50 -0.44
C LEU A 310 6.04 10.62 -0.36
N ALA A 311 5.01 11.10 0.35
CA ALA A 311 3.67 10.52 0.30
C ALA A 311 2.63 11.63 0.41
N VAL A 312 1.68 11.65 -0.51
CA VAL A 312 0.61 12.65 -0.55
C VAL A 312 -0.46 12.32 0.49
N ILE A 313 -0.86 13.29 1.31
CA ILE A 313 -1.99 13.17 2.23
C ILE A 313 -3.27 13.58 1.52
N ASN A 314 -3.25 14.76 0.91
CA ASN A 314 -4.36 15.34 0.15
C ASN A 314 -3.81 16.22 -0.99
N GLU A 315 -4.67 16.96 -1.67
CA GLU A 315 -4.30 17.79 -2.83
C GLU A 315 -3.21 18.84 -2.54
N ARG A 316 -3.06 19.26 -1.28
CA ARG A 316 -2.13 20.32 -0.88
C ARG A 316 -1.06 19.89 0.12
N GLU A 317 -1.21 18.73 0.76
CA GLU A 317 -0.35 18.33 1.86
C GLU A 317 0.33 17.00 1.59
N LEU A 318 1.57 16.90 2.01
CA LEU A 318 2.39 15.70 1.84
C LEU A 318 3.27 15.43 3.07
N LEU A 319 3.70 14.19 3.18
CA LEU A 319 4.73 13.75 4.12
C LEU A 319 6.05 13.58 3.37
N MET A 320 7.12 13.92 4.04
CA MET A 320 8.49 13.74 3.57
C MET A 320 9.31 12.97 4.61
N ALA A 321 9.90 11.86 4.19
CA ALA A 321 10.82 11.12 5.04
C ALA A 321 12.20 11.76 5.02
N GLN A 322 12.70 12.16 6.18
CA GLN A 322 14.05 12.68 6.36
C GLN A 322 14.89 11.70 7.19
N PRO A 323 16.06 11.30 6.71
CA PRO A 323 17.01 10.57 7.54
C PRO A 323 17.46 11.38 8.77
N PRO A 324 17.74 10.78 9.94
CA PRO A 324 17.69 9.34 10.21
C PRO A 324 16.36 8.83 10.79
N ARG A 325 15.24 8.95 10.11
CA ARG A 325 13.90 8.45 10.50
C ARG A 325 12.98 9.50 11.16
N ARG A 326 12.98 10.67 10.59
CA ARG A 326 12.05 11.74 10.91
C ARG A 326 11.03 11.89 9.78
N LEU A 327 9.78 12.14 10.10
CA LEU A 327 8.75 12.49 9.12
C LEU A 327 8.33 13.94 9.29
N LEU A 328 8.36 14.66 8.19
CA LEU A 328 7.91 16.04 8.08
C LEU A 328 6.54 16.06 7.43
N HIS A 329 5.70 16.95 7.89
CA HIS A 329 4.46 17.36 7.26
C HIS A 329 4.71 18.71 6.58
N CYS A 330 4.45 18.80 5.30
CA CYS A 330 4.63 20.04 4.51
C CYS A 330 3.54 20.13 3.44
N ASP A 331 3.39 21.33 2.87
CA ASP A 331 2.52 21.52 1.73
C ASP A 331 3.28 21.36 0.40
N ILE A 332 2.54 21.42 -0.71
CA ILE A 332 3.10 21.31 -2.08
C ILE A 332 3.99 22.48 -2.46
N ASP A 333 3.89 23.62 -1.78
CA ASP A 333 4.73 24.79 -1.99
C ASP A 333 6.03 24.70 -1.19
N GLY A 334 6.20 23.64 -0.39
CA GLY A 334 7.39 23.38 0.43
C GLY A 334 7.36 24.07 1.79
N VAL A 335 6.19 24.57 2.23
CA VAL A 335 6.04 25.16 3.55
C VAL A 335 5.99 24.05 4.61
N PHE A 336 6.83 24.15 5.63
CA PHE A 336 6.84 23.22 6.75
C PHE A 336 5.61 23.47 7.67
N LEU A 337 4.78 22.42 7.82
CA LEU A 337 3.57 22.45 8.64
C LEU A 337 3.78 21.81 10.02
N GLY A 338 4.82 21.00 10.18
CA GLY A 338 5.13 20.35 11.45
C GLY A 338 5.82 19.00 11.29
N ASN A 339 6.03 18.34 12.42
CA ASN A 339 6.51 16.95 12.45
C ASN A 339 5.35 16.00 12.64
N VAL A 340 5.50 14.79 12.10
CA VAL A 340 4.59 13.69 12.46
C VAL A 340 4.99 13.17 13.82
N GLU A 341 4.07 13.21 14.77
CA GLU A 341 4.29 12.77 16.13
C GLU A 341 3.80 11.33 16.33
N SER A 342 4.55 10.55 17.10
CA SER A 342 4.14 9.27 17.63
C SER A 342 3.92 9.41 19.14
N GLU A 343 2.86 8.79 19.66
CA GLU A 343 2.60 8.75 21.10
C GLU A 343 3.69 7.98 21.86
N GLU A 344 4.45 7.14 21.19
CA GLU A 344 5.59 6.39 21.73
C GLU A 344 6.88 7.15 21.42
N HIS A 345 7.46 7.82 22.41
CA HIS A 345 8.54 8.83 22.29
C HIS A 345 9.87 8.40 21.66
N GLU A 346 10.06 7.13 21.32
CA GLU A 346 11.31 6.60 20.76
C GLU A 346 11.18 6.03 19.34
N ASN A 347 10.02 6.12 18.74
CA ASN A 347 9.76 5.44 17.47
C ASN A 347 10.40 6.16 16.28
N ARG A 348 11.29 5.44 15.64
CA ARG A 348 11.90 5.85 14.38
C ARG A 348 10.90 5.68 13.25
N LEU A 349 10.29 6.78 12.83
CA LEU A 349 9.29 6.76 11.77
C LEU A 349 9.94 6.77 10.39
N THR A 350 9.38 6.00 9.46
CA THR A 350 9.73 6.07 8.03
C THR A 350 8.48 5.89 7.17
N LEU A 351 8.50 6.48 5.98
CA LEU A 351 7.42 6.31 5.01
C LEU A 351 7.54 4.98 4.28
N SER A 352 6.40 4.33 4.12
CA SER A 352 6.22 3.28 3.13
C SER A 352 5.91 3.91 1.76
N TRP A 353 6.03 3.11 0.70
CA TRP A 353 5.54 3.45 -0.64
C TRP A 353 4.05 3.17 -0.81
N HIS A 354 3.42 2.56 0.20
CA HIS A 354 2.04 2.10 0.14
C HIS A 354 1.10 3.07 0.83
N ARG A 355 -0.14 3.00 0.37
CA ARG A 355 -1.30 3.63 1.01
C ARG A 355 -2.21 2.55 1.56
N PHE A 356 -2.98 2.88 2.57
CA PHE A 356 -3.99 2.00 3.15
C PHE A 356 -5.36 2.65 3.07
N GLN A 357 -6.32 1.89 2.60
CA GLN A 357 -7.72 2.26 2.54
C GLN A 357 -8.52 1.15 3.21
N GLU A 358 -9.30 1.49 4.24
CA GLU A 358 -10.07 0.49 4.99
C GLU A 358 -11.04 -0.27 4.08
N SER A 359 -11.22 -1.57 4.33
CA SER A 359 -12.20 -2.37 3.61
C SER A 359 -12.81 -3.48 4.47
N MET A 360 -14.00 -3.94 4.06
CA MET A 360 -14.65 -5.13 4.60
C MET A 360 -14.45 -6.35 3.70
N ILE A 361 -13.52 -6.28 2.76
CA ILE A 361 -13.24 -7.35 1.81
C ILE A 361 -12.75 -8.59 2.55
N SER A 362 -13.32 -9.75 2.20
CA SER A 362 -12.88 -11.08 2.64
C SER A 362 -12.27 -11.83 1.48
N VAL A 363 -11.40 -12.76 1.78
CA VAL A 363 -10.82 -13.73 0.83
C VAL A 363 -11.12 -15.15 1.29
N PRO A 364 -11.18 -16.14 0.39
CA PRO A 364 -11.55 -17.52 0.75
C PRO A 364 -10.74 -18.12 1.90
N LEU A 365 -9.45 -17.76 2.00
CA LEU A 365 -8.55 -18.22 3.06
C LEU A 365 -9.02 -17.82 4.47
N PHE A 366 -9.78 -16.73 4.63
CA PHE A 366 -10.27 -16.31 5.94
C PHE A 366 -11.42 -17.17 6.44
N GLU A 367 -12.17 -17.79 5.53
CA GLU A 367 -13.30 -18.67 5.86
C GLU A 367 -12.81 -20.08 6.20
N ALA A 368 -11.81 -20.58 5.48
CA ALA A 368 -11.22 -21.89 5.74
C ALA A 368 -10.55 -22.01 7.13
N GLN A 369 -10.05 -20.90 7.68
CA GLN A 369 -9.41 -20.91 9.01
C GLN A 369 -10.40 -20.97 10.18
N GLU A 370 -11.65 -20.56 10.01
CA GLU A 370 -12.66 -20.66 11.06
C GLU A 370 -13.02 -22.13 11.36
N GLU A 371 -12.73 -23.06 10.44
CA GLU A 371 -12.99 -24.50 10.57
C GLU A 371 -11.79 -25.29 11.14
N ASP A 372 -10.55 -24.82 10.94
CA ASP A 372 -9.30 -25.51 11.34
C ASP A 372 -8.53 -24.75 12.42
N ALA A 373 -8.93 -24.86 13.67
CA ALA A 373 -8.39 -24.10 14.82
C ALA A 373 -6.99 -24.57 15.32
N VAL A 374 -6.10 -25.06 14.46
CA VAL A 374 -4.70 -25.32 14.83
C VAL A 374 -3.81 -24.27 14.15
N SER A 375 -3.64 -23.13 14.79
CA SER A 375 -3.00 -21.98 14.19
C SER A 375 -1.58 -21.76 14.68
N ASN A 376 -0.65 -21.64 13.75
CA ASN A 376 0.55 -20.83 14.00
C ASN A 376 0.11 -19.37 14.10
N GLU A 377 0.09 -18.82 15.32
CA GLU A 377 -0.21 -17.40 15.52
C GLU A 377 0.75 -16.52 14.70
N PRO A 378 0.22 -15.52 13.98
CA PRO A 378 1.08 -14.62 13.22
C PRO A 378 1.97 -13.83 14.19
N PRO A 379 3.21 -13.47 13.78
CA PRO A 379 4.17 -12.74 14.64
C PRO A 379 3.79 -11.27 14.84
N PHE A 380 2.54 -10.92 14.66
CA PHE A 380 2.00 -9.56 14.80
C PHE A 380 0.55 -9.58 15.29
N VAL A 381 0.11 -8.45 15.84
CA VAL A 381 -1.26 -8.23 16.31
C VAL A 381 -1.90 -7.10 15.50
N MET A 382 -3.12 -7.32 15.02
CA MET A 382 -3.93 -6.29 14.36
C MET A 382 -4.61 -5.41 15.40
N VAL A 383 -4.50 -4.09 15.25
CA VAL A 383 -4.92 -3.10 16.26
C VAL A 383 -6.12 -2.27 15.81
N LEU A 384 -6.35 -2.12 14.51
CA LEU A 384 -7.41 -1.26 13.94
C LEU A 384 -8.82 -1.60 14.41
#